data_2611fbfe015af86bde2e10aef493e404
#
_entry.id   2611fbfe015af86bde2e10aef493e404
#
_cell.length_a   1.000
_cell.length_b   1.000
_cell.length_c   1.000
_cell.angle_alpha   90.00
_cell.angle_beta   90.00
_cell.angle_gamma   90.00
#
_symmetry.space_group_name_H-M   'P 1'
#
loop_
_entity.id
_entity.type
_entity.pdbx_description
1 polymer ?
#
loop_
_entity_poly.entity_id
_entity_poly.type
_entity_poly.pdbx_seq_one_letter_code
_entity_poly.pdbx_strand_id
1 'polypeptide(L)'
;MAAAVTEAAEGARAEDVAGMQAALDLASKAYACGEVPVGAVVVRNGQVVGRGFNQPIGSHDASAHAEIQAIRDAGRAIGNYRLSDCTMYVTLEPCAMCAGAIMNARFTRVVYGASEPKTGAAGSVIDLFSNATLNHHTTVEAGVLAQSCSELLARFFADRRAVNQQQATPLREDALRTPEVAFEALKDFDYPRHRL
;
A
#
# COMPACT_ATOMS: atom_id res chain seq x y z
N MET A 1 -24.64 3.24 -10.29
CA MET A 1 -23.27 3.07 -9.80
C MET A 1 -22.75 1.61 -9.90
N ALA A 2 -23.33 0.78 -10.77
CA ALA A 2 -22.89 -0.62 -10.96
C ALA A 2 -22.10 -0.87 -12.26
N ALA A 3 -21.93 0.12 -13.12
CA ALA A 3 -21.32 -0.04 -14.45
C ALA A 3 -19.79 0.19 -14.49
N ALA A 4 -19.19 0.82 -13.47
CA ALA A 4 -17.75 1.13 -13.47
C ALA A 4 -16.86 -0.02 -12.94
N VAL A 5 -17.45 -1.07 -12.34
CA VAL A 5 -16.71 -2.23 -11.80
C VAL A 5 -16.39 -3.25 -12.89
N THR A 6 -17.02 -3.16 -14.07
CA THR A 6 -16.97 -4.19 -15.11
C THR A 6 -15.78 -4.05 -16.07
N GLU A 7 -15.22 -2.88 -16.28
CA GLU A 7 -14.19 -2.68 -17.33
C GLU A 7 -12.77 -3.10 -16.98
N ALA A 8 -12.40 -3.17 -15.69
CA ALA A 8 -11.07 -3.60 -15.27
C ALA A 8 -10.96 -5.12 -14.95
N ALA A 9 -12.08 -5.85 -15.02
CA ALA A 9 -12.15 -7.27 -14.66
C ALA A 9 -12.15 -8.22 -15.86
N GLU A 10 -12.15 -7.75 -17.10
CA GLU A 10 -12.32 -8.58 -18.32
C GLU A 10 -11.16 -9.57 -18.59
N GLY A 11 -10.11 -9.61 -17.76
CA GLY A 11 -9.04 -10.59 -17.84
C GLY A 11 -8.68 -11.27 -16.52
N ALA A 12 -9.23 -10.79 -15.38
CA ALA A 12 -8.90 -11.36 -14.08
C ALA A 12 -9.72 -12.61 -13.77
N ARG A 13 -9.08 -13.64 -13.22
CA ARG A 13 -9.79 -14.85 -12.78
C ARG A 13 -10.77 -14.52 -11.65
N ALA A 14 -11.91 -15.20 -11.60
CA ALA A 14 -12.91 -14.98 -10.55
C ALA A 14 -12.33 -15.16 -9.13
N GLU A 15 -11.40 -16.08 -8.97
CA GLU A 15 -10.68 -16.30 -7.70
C GLU A 15 -9.82 -15.11 -7.30
N ASP A 16 -9.19 -14.42 -8.26
CA ASP A 16 -8.35 -13.25 -8.01
C ASP A 16 -9.19 -12.04 -7.59
N VAL A 17 -10.33 -11.86 -8.24
CA VAL A 17 -11.30 -10.82 -7.86
C VAL A 17 -11.81 -11.06 -6.44
N ALA A 18 -12.15 -12.30 -6.08
CA ALA A 18 -12.62 -12.64 -4.74
C ALA A 18 -11.52 -12.45 -3.68
N GLY A 19 -10.28 -12.87 -3.97
CA GLY A 19 -9.14 -12.66 -3.09
C GLY A 19 -8.82 -11.19 -2.86
N MET A 20 -8.83 -10.38 -3.94
CA MET A 20 -8.59 -8.94 -3.84
C MET A 20 -9.73 -8.21 -3.13
N GLN A 21 -10.98 -8.63 -3.32
CA GLN A 21 -12.09 -8.07 -2.57
C GLN A 21 -11.95 -8.32 -1.06
N ALA A 22 -11.56 -9.53 -0.67
CA ALA A 22 -11.28 -9.83 0.73
C ALA A 22 -10.12 -8.99 1.31
N ALA A 23 -9.10 -8.68 0.49
CA ALA A 23 -8.02 -7.77 0.87
C ALA A 23 -8.53 -6.32 1.00
N LEU A 24 -9.41 -5.84 0.11
CA LEU A 24 -10.04 -4.51 0.20
C LEU A 24 -10.89 -4.34 1.45
N ASP A 25 -11.60 -5.39 1.89
CA ASP A 25 -12.37 -5.37 3.13
C ASP A 25 -11.45 -5.15 4.35
N LEU A 26 -10.24 -5.73 4.33
CA LEU A 26 -9.22 -5.52 5.36
C LEU A 26 -8.57 -4.14 5.25
N ALA A 27 -8.34 -3.65 4.04
CA ALA A 27 -7.88 -2.28 3.83
C ALA A 27 -8.87 -1.24 4.40
N SER A 28 -10.17 -1.51 4.27
CA SER A 28 -11.22 -0.67 4.87
C SER A 28 -11.18 -0.68 6.40
N LYS A 29 -10.75 -1.78 7.03
CA LYS A 29 -10.50 -1.83 8.48
C LYS A 29 -9.30 -0.99 8.87
N ALA A 30 -8.20 -1.06 8.12
CA ALA A 30 -7.04 -0.18 8.32
C ALA A 30 -7.47 1.29 8.28
N TYR A 31 -8.24 1.68 7.25
CA TYR A 31 -8.81 3.02 7.12
C TYR A 31 -9.56 3.46 8.37
N ALA A 32 -10.48 2.62 8.86
CA ALA A 32 -11.29 2.92 10.04
C ALA A 32 -10.45 3.09 11.32
N CYS A 33 -9.27 2.44 11.38
CA CYS A 33 -8.31 2.59 12.47
C CYS A 33 -7.34 3.77 12.29
N GLY A 34 -7.47 4.56 11.22
CA GLY A 34 -6.56 5.69 10.92
C GLY A 34 -5.21 5.27 10.34
N GLU A 35 -5.07 4.02 9.94
CA GLU A 35 -3.90 3.47 9.26
C GLU A 35 -4.01 3.63 7.74
N VAL A 36 -2.87 3.64 7.04
CA VAL A 36 -2.86 3.61 5.57
C VAL A 36 -3.64 2.38 5.09
N PRO A 37 -4.68 2.53 4.24
CA PRO A 37 -5.61 1.46 3.93
C PRO A 37 -5.01 0.42 2.98
N VAL A 38 -4.20 -0.45 3.53
CA VAL A 38 -3.66 -1.63 2.87
C VAL A 38 -4.16 -2.87 3.60
N GLY A 39 -4.65 -3.83 2.83
CA GLY A 39 -5.10 -5.12 3.31
C GLY A 39 -4.49 -6.24 2.50
N ALA A 40 -4.26 -7.38 3.14
CA ALA A 40 -3.74 -8.57 2.51
C ALA A 40 -4.42 -9.85 3.01
N VAL A 41 -4.62 -10.81 2.12
CA VAL A 41 -5.05 -12.16 2.46
C VAL A 41 -4.11 -13.20 1.86
N VAL A 42 -3.97 -14.31 2.56
CA VAL A 42 -3.28 -15.50 2.08
C VAL A 42 -4.33 -16.57 1.81
N VAL A 43 -4.32 -17.09 0.59
CA VAL A 43 -5.26 -18.11 0.12
C VAL A 43 -4.50 -19.41 -0.17
N ARG A 44 -5.02 -20.53 0.32
CA ARG A 44 -4.55 -21.89 0.04
C ARG A 44 -5.74 -22.77 -0.34
N ASN A 45 -5.69 -23.43 -1.48
CA ASN A 45 -6.78 -24.29 -1.97
C ASN A 45 -8.15 -23.60 -1.96
N GLY A 46 -8.22 -22.34 -2.42
CA GLY A 46 -9.45 -21.56 -2.45
C GLY A 46 -9.95 -21.04 -1.10
N GLN A 47 -9.23 -21.30 0.00
CA GLN A 47 -9.61 -20.85 1.33
C GLN A 47 -8.66 -19.79 1.88
N VAL A 48 -9.19 -18.76 2.51
CA VAL A 48 -8.39 -17.73 3.20
C VAL A 48 -7.84 -18.30 4.50
N VAL A 49 -6.53 -18.51 4.55
CA VAL A 49 -5.79 -19.08 5.70
C VAL A 49 -5.02 -18.03 6.50
N GLY A 50 -4.89 -16.81 5.99
CA GLY A 50 -4.24 -15.70 6.70
C GLY A 50 -4.82 -14.36 6.28
N ARG A 51 -4.89 -13.42 7.23
CA ARG A 51 -5.44 -12.07 7.06
C ARG A 51 -4.53 -11.06 7.71
N GLY A 52 -4.37 -9.90 7.06
CA GLY A 52 -3.60 -8.79 7.60
C GLY A 52 -4.10 -7.46 7.06
N PHE A 53 -3.94 -6.43 7.84
CA PHE A 53 -4.11 -5.05 7.41
C PHE A 53 -3.04 -4.19 8.09
N ASN A 54 -2.74 -3.03 7.52
CA ASN A 54 -1.73 -2.15 8.09
C ASN A 54 -2.08 -1.70 9.51
N GLN A 55 -1.08 -1.81 10.40
CA GLN A 55 -1.18 -1.41 11.80
C GLN A 55 0.11 -0.75 12.35
N PRO A 56 0.98 -0.11 11.53
CA PRO A 56 2.24 0.46 12.04
C PRO A 56 2.04 1.47 13.17
N ILE A 57 1.05 2.35 13.06
CA ILE A 57 0.79 3.40 14.06
C ILE A 57 0.24 2.76 15.33
N GLY A 58 -0.82 1.96 15.21
CA GLY A 58 -1.52 1.38 16.35
C GLY A 58 -0.69 0.37 17.13
N SER A 59 0.21 -0.36 16.46
CA SER A 59 1.09 -1.35 17.09
C SER A 59 2.48 -0.80 17.45
N HIS A 60 2.82 0.44 17.07
CA HIS A 60 4.16 1.02 17.20
C HIS A 60 5.25 0.13 16.58
N ASP A 61 4.93 -0.51 15.44
CA ASP A 61 5.80 -1.45 14.74
C ASP A 61 5.87 -1.09 13.25
N ALA A 62 7.01 -0.58 12.82
CA ALA A 62 7.24 -0.20 11.43
C ALA A 62 7.13 -1.39 10.44
N SER A 63 7.23 -2.62 10.93
CA SER A 63 7.06 -3.82 10.12
C SER A 63 5.62 -4.33 10.03
N ALA A 64 4.67 -3.73 10.76
CA ALA A 64 3.28 -4.17 10.81
C ALA A 64 2.47 -3.83 9.55
N HIS A 65 3.05 -4.10 8.38
CA HIS A 65 2.36 -4.02 7.10
C HIS A 65 1.37 -5.17 6.92
N ALA A 66 0.37 -4.96 6.09
CA ALA A 66 -0.70 -5.93 5.83
C ALA A 66 -0.17 -7.31 5.45
N GLU A 67 0.84 -7.36 4.57
CA GLU A 67 1.47 -8.58 4.10
C GLU A 67 2.17 -9.34 5.24
N ILE A 68 2.90 -8.62 6.09
CA ILE A 68 3.59 -9.21 7.24
C ILE A 68 2.59 -9.81 8.22
N GLN A 69 1.50 -9.11 8.49
CA GLN A 69 0.44 -9.59 9.35
C GLN A 69 -0.25 -10.83 8.75
N ALA A 70 -0.55 -10.82 7.45
CA ALA A 70 -1.15 -11.96 6.76
C ALA A 70 -0.22 -13.18 6.73
N ILE A 71 1.10 -12.99 6.53
CA ILE A 71 2.10 -14.06 6.60
C ILE A 71 2.14 -14.69 7.99
N ARG A 72 2.17 -13.86 9.04
CA ARG A 72 2.19 -14.32 10.44
C ARG A 72 0.92 -15.10 10.78
N ASP A 73 -0.22 -14.63 10.31
CA ASP A 73 -1.51 -15.28 10.54
C ASP A 73 -1.59 -16.64 9.82
N ALA A 74 -1.25 -16.68 8.53
CA ALA A 74 -1.19 -17.91 7.75
C ALA A 74 -0.18 -18.92 8.32
N GLY A 75 1.00 -18.46 8.73
CA GLY A 75 2.02 -19.32 9.34
C GLY A 75 1.53 -20.00 10.61
N ARG A 76 0.81 -19.27 11.45
CA ARG A 76 0.17 -19.84 12.65
C ARG A 76 -0.94 -20.83 12.29
N ALA A 77 -1.81 -20.48 11.35
CA ALA A 77 -2.92 -21.33 10.94
C ALA A 77 -2.46 -22.64 10.29
N ILE A 78 -1.39 -22.60 9.50
CA ILE A 78 -0.83 -23.76 8.80
C ILE A 78 0.16 -24.54 9.70
N GLY A 79 0.72 -23.91 10.73
CA GLY A 79 1.77 -24.49 11.57
C GLY A 79 3.13 -24.58 10.86
N ASN A 80 3.36 -23.73 9.84
CA ASN A 80 4.59 -23.72 9.06
C ASN A 80 4.93 -22.30 8.60
N TYR A 81 6.22 -21.93 8.63
CA TYR A 81 6.68 -20.66 8.07
C TYR A 81 6.74 -20.66 6.53
N ARG A 82 6.81 -21.83 5.90
CA ARG A 82 6.78 -21.98 4.44
C ARG A 82 5.34 -22.06 3.96
N LEU A 83 4.98 -21.15 3.07
CA LEU A 83 3.65 -20.98 2.52
C LEU A 83 3.65 -21.29 1.01
N SER A 84 4.33 -22.39 0.62
CA SER A 84 4.68 -22.72 -0.77
C SER A 84 3.45 -22.91 -1.67
N ASP A 85 2.32 -23.42 -1.13
CA ASP A 85 1.10 -23.65 -1.90
C ASP A 85 0.08 -22.50 -1.75
N CYS A 86 0.57 -21.31 -1.38
CA CYS A 86 -0.28 -20.17 -1.09
C CYS A 86 -0.14 -19.07 -2.15
N THR A 87 -1.25 -18.36 -2.40
CA THR A 87 -1.31 -17.11 -3.12
C THR A 87 -1.57 -15.99 -2.12
N MET A 88 -0.81 -14.89 -2.22
CA MET A 88 -1.11 -13.66 -1.50
C MET A 88 -1.85 -12.69 -2.41
N TYR A 89 -2.91 -12.09 -1.88
CA TYR A 89 -3.58 -10.94 -2.48
C TYR A 89 -3.35 -9.74 -1.57
N VAL A 90 -2.92 -8.62 -2.14
CA VAL A 90 -2.64 -7.39 -1.41
C VAL A 90 -3.10 -6.17 -2.22
N THR A 91 -3.72 -5.20 -1.57
CA THR A 91 -4.33 -4.06 -2.26
C THR A 91 -3.32 -3.07 -2.85
N LEU A 92 -2.06 -3.10 -2.40
CA LEU A 92 -0.97 -2.23 -2.86
C LEU A 92 0.26 -3.06 -3.18
N GLU A 93 1.03 -2.63 -4.18
CA GLU A 93 2.30 -3.25 -4.54
C GLU A 93 3.22 -3.40 -3.31
N PRO A 94 3.77 -4.60 -3.05
CA PRO A 94 4.63 -4.83 -1.90
C PRO A 94 5.90 -3.98 -1.93
N CYS A 95 6.28 -3.40 -0.79
CA CYS A 95 7.57 -2.76 -0.61
C CYS A 95 8.70 -3.80 -0.47
N ALA A 96 9.96 -3.37 -0.46
CA ALA A 96 11.13 -4.25 -0.38
C ALA A 96 11.12 -5.18 0.85
N MET A 97 10.69 -4.68 2.01
CA MET A 97 10.56 -5.48 3.23
C MET A 97 9.54 -6.61 3.05
N CYS A 98 8.36 -6.29 2.53
CA CYS A 98 7.28 -7.25 2.31
C CYS A 98 7.63 -8.25 1.20
N ALA A 99 8.22 -7.80 0.09
CA ALA A 99 8.72 -8.67 -0.98
C ALA A 99 9.75 -9.68 -0.45
N GLY A 100 10.70 -9.23 0.38
CA GLY A 100 11.65 -10.11 1.06
C GLY A 100 10.98 -11.14 1.95
N ALA A 101 9.97 -10.74 2.74
CA ALA A 101 9.22 -11.66 3.59
C ALA A 101 8.41 -12.69 2.79
N ILE A 102 7.77 -12.27 1.70
CA ILE A 102 7.02 -13.12 0.77
C ILE A 102 7.92 -14.20 0.17
N MET A 103 9.10 -13.82 -0.33
CA MET A 103 10.07 -14.78 -0.88
C MET A 103 10.62 -15.72 0.19
N ASN A 104 10.91 -15.23 1.40
CA ASN A 104 11.36 -16.08 2.51
C ASN A 104 10.27 -17.09 2.93
N ALA A 105 9.01 -16.68 2.91
CA ALA A 105 7.87 -17.57 3.16
C ALA A 105 7.55 -18.53 2.00
N ARG A 106 8.24 -18.39 0.85
CA ARG A 106 8.12 -19.28 -0.31
C ARG A 106 6.75 -19.26 -0.99
N PHE A 107 6.11 -18.11 -1.07
CA PHE A 107 4.86 -17.99 -1.80
C PHE A 107 5.03 -18.37 -3.28
N THR A 108 4.08 -19.13 -3.81
CA THR A 108 4.05 -19.47 -5.24
C THR A 108 3.68 -18.24 -6.07
N ARG A 109 2.73 -17.43 -5.56
CA ARG A 109 2.14 -16.33 -6.32
C ARG A 109 1.77 -15.16 -5.41
N VAL A 110 1.95 -13.95 -5.94
CA VAL A 110 1.46 -12.70 -5.36
C VAL A 110 0.63 -11.97 -6.40
N VAL A 111 -0.52 -11.48 -6.00
CA VAL A 111 -1.41 -10.64 -6.79
C VAL A 111 -1.58 -9.32 -6.07
N TYR A 112 -1.27 -8.20 -6.72
CA TYR A 112 -1.49 -6.90 -6.13
C TYR A 112 -2.45 -6.03 -6.94
N GLY A 113 -3.13 -5.10 -6.25
CA GLY A 113 -4.08 -4.18 -6.85
C GLY A 113 -3.38 -2.97 -7.47
N ALA A 114 -3.16 -1.93 -6.68
CA ALA A 114 -2.55 -0.67 -7.11
C ALA A 114 -1.02 -0.74 -7.10
N SER A 115 -0.38 -0.09 -8.07
CA SER A 115 1.08 0.11 -8.08
C SER A 115 1.50 1.16 -7.05
N GLU A 116 2.73 1.03 -6.51
CA GLU A 116 3.30 1.97 -5.54
C GLU A 116 4.56 2.65 -6.11
N PRO A 117 4.44 3.88 -6.65
CA PRO A 117 5.52 4.53 -7.38
C PRO A 117 6.68 5.04 -6.51
N LYS A 118 6.57 4.96 -5.17
CA LYS A 118 7.59 5.48 -4.25
C LYS A 118 8.42 4.40 -3.56
N THR A 119 7.81 3.24 -3.28
CA THR A 119 8.44 2.17 -2.50
C THR A 119 8.18 0.77 -3.04
N GLY A 120 7.45 0.65 -4.16
CA GLY A 120 7.08 -0.62 -4.76
C GLY A 120 8.30 -1.45 -5.20
N ALA A 121 8.27 -2.73 -4.90
CA ALA A 121 9.38 -3.64 -5.15
C ALA A 121 9.03 -4.81 -6.09
N ALA A 122 7.94 -4.65 -6.84
CA ALA A 122 7.48 -5.59 -7.85
C ALA A 122 7.46 -4.96 -9.26
N GLY A 123 8.33 -3.97 -9.51
CA GLY A 123 8.54 -3.33 -10.80
C GLY A 123 8.37 -1.81 -10.82
N SER A 124 7.72 -1.19 -9.82
CA SER A 124 7.51 0.27 -9.84
C SER A 124 8.78 1.06 -9.51
N VAL A 125 9.56 0.68 -8.51
CA VAL A 125 10.81 1.34 -8.10
C VAL A 125 11.99 0.41 -8.25
N ILE A 126 11.87 -0.79 -7.70
CA ILE A 126 12.81 -1.90 -7.86
C ILE A 126 12.00 -3.16 -8.20
N ASP A 127 12.67 -4.18 -8.72
CA ASP A 127 12.05 -5.47 -8.96
C ASP A 127 12.85 -6.59 -8.28
N LEU A 128 12.40 -6.98 -7.08
CA LEU A 128 13.02 -8.06 -6.34
C LEU A 128 12.57 -9.44 -6.84
N PHE A 129 11.35 -9.53 -7.39
CA PHE A 129 10.78 -10.81 -7.81
C PHE A 129 11.39 -11.32 -9.13
N SER A 130 11.89 -10.43 -10.00
CA SER A 130 12.56 -10.78 -11.25
C SER A 130 14.04 -11.15 -11.08
N ASN A 131 14.61 -10.97 -9.88
CA ASN A 131 16.04 -11.22 -9.64
C ASN A 131 16.34 -12.73 -9.67
N ALA A 132 16.92 -13.19 -10.79
CA ALA A 132 17.24 -14.60 -11.04
C ALA A 132 18.27 -15.20 -10.08
N THR A 133 19.03 -14.37 -9.33
CA THR A 133 20.04 -14.85 -8.37
C THR A 133 19.44 -15.22 -7.01
N LEU A 134 18.20 -14.83 -6.75
CA LEU A 134 17.53 -15.21 -5.51
C LEU A 134 17.09 -16.67 -5.56
N ASN A 135 17.12 -17.32 -4.40
CA ASN A 135 16.91 -18.76 -4.27
C ASN A 135 15.43 -19.19 -4.31
N HIS A 136 14.49 -18.25 -4.51
CA HIS A 136 13.07 -18.51 -4.66
C HIS A 136 12.47 -17.51 -5.64
N HIS A 137 11.58 -18.02 -6.48
CA HIS A 137 10.89 -17.23 -7.49
C HIS A 137 9.39 -17.28 -7.24
N THR A 138 8.80 -16.15 -6.98
CA THR A 138 7.36 -15.95 -6.80
C THR A 138 6.80 -15.33 -8.07
N THR A 139 5.73 -15.90 -8.63
CA THR A 139 5.01 -15.27 -9.75
C THR A 139 4.25 -14.05 -9.24
N VAL A 140 4.35 -12.95 -9.98
CA VAL A 140 3.69 -11.68 -9.63
C VAL A 140 2.68 -11.31 -10.70
N GLU A 141 1.47 -10.97 -10.27
CA GLU A 141 0.42 -10.42 -11.13
C GLU A 141 -0.08 -9.09 -10.55
N ALA A 142 -0.30 -8.12 -11.42
CA ALA A 142 -0.65 -6.75 -11.07
C ALA A 142 -2.03 -6.36 -11.58
N GLY A 143 -2.65 -5.38 -10.95
CA GLY A 143 -3.78 -4.65 -11.54
C GLY A 143 -5.16 -5.20 -11.21
N VAL A 144 -5.28 -6.25 -10.42
CA VAL A 144 -6.59 -6.79 -10.03
C VAL A 144 -7.30 -5.80 -9.09
N LEU A 145 -8.45 -5.28 -9.52
CA LEU A 145 -9.21 -4.21 -8.85
C LEU A 145 -8.34 -2.96 -8.56
N ALA A 146 -7.38 -2.64 -9.41
CA ALA A 146 -6.41 -1.56 -9.21
C ALA A 146 -7.08 -0.21 -8.96
N GLN A 147 -8.16 0.10 -9.68
CA GLN A 147 -8.91 1.35 -9.51
C GLN A 147 -9.50 1.44 -8.10
N SER A 148 -10.21 0.41 -7.64
CA SER A 148 -10.82 0.39 -6.30
C SER A 148 -9.75 0.52 -5.20
N CYS A 149 -8.60 -0.13 -5.35
CA CYS A 149 -7.48 -0.03 -4.44
C CYS A 149 -6.90 1.40 -4.40
N SER A 150 -6.68 2.01 -5.57
CA SER A 150 -6.14 3.36 -5.69
C SER A 150 -7.10 4.41 -5.12
N GLU A 151 -8.40 4.27 -5.39
CA GLU A 151 -9.43 5.19 -4.90
C GLU A 151 -9.53 5.18 -3.37
N LEU A 152 -9.42 4.00 -2.74
CA LEU A 152 -9.42 3.89 -1.29
C LEU A 152 -8.22 4.63 -0.66
N LEU A 153 -7.02 4.46 -1.23
CA LEU A 153 -5.81 5.17 -0.82
C LEU A 153 -5.94 6.69 -1.02
N ALA A 154 -6.40 7.11 -2.20
CA ALA A 154 -6.55 8.52 -2.55
C ALA A 154 -7.52 9.23 -1.58
N ARG A 155 -8.65 8.59 -1.26
CA ARG A 155 -9.63 9.10 -0.30
C ARG A 155 -9.02 9.26 1.10
N PHE A 156 -8.31 8.25 1.59
CA PHE A 156 -7.65 8.31 2.90
C PHE A 156 -6.70 9.51 3.00
N PHE A 157 -5.82 9.68 2.01
CA PHE A 157 -4.87 10.79 2.03
C PHE A 157 -5.54 12.16 1.86
N ALA A 158 -6.66 12.24 1.12
CA ALA A 158 -7.46 13.46 1.04
C ALA A 158 -8.06 13.84 2.39
N ASP A 159 -8.65 12.88 3.10
CA ASP A 159 -9.24 13.10 4.42
C ASP A 159 -8.16 13.48 5.46
N ARG A 160 -6.99 12.83 5.43
CA ARG A 160 -5.87 13.19 6.31
C ARG A 160 -5.37 14.62 6.06
N ARG A 161 -5.28 15.05 4.80
CA ARG A 161 -4.92 16.44 4.48
C ARG A 161 -5.96 17.44 4.98
N ALA A 162 -7.25 17.13 4.81
CA ALA A 162 -8.32 18.00 5.30
C ALA A 162 -8.28 18.16 6.83
N VAL A 163 -8.08 17.07 7.56
CA VAL A 163 -7.92 17.11 9.03
C VAL A 163 -6.70 17.93 9.43
N ASN A 164 -5.56 17.70 8.79
CA ASN A 164 -4.33 18.43 9.10
C ASN A 164 -4.46 19.93 8.81
N GLN A 165 -5.15 20.31 7.72
CA GLN A 165 -5.43 21.72 7.42
C GLN A 165 -6.31 22.39 8.47
N GLN A 166 -7.34 21.67 8.98
CA GLN A 166 -8.20 22.18 10.05
C GLN A 166 -7.47 22.34 11.39
N GLN A 167 -6.47 21.48 11.64
CA GLN A 167 -5.66 21.50 12.87
C GLN A 167 -4.41 22.39 12.74
N ALA A 168 -4.11 22.86 11.53
CA ALA A 168 -2.97 23.74 11.31
C ALA A 168 -3.20 25.04 12.08
N THR A 169 -2.35 25.31 13.09
CA THR A 169 -2.31 26.60 13.76
C THR A 169 -1.85 27.62 12.72
N PRO A 170 -2.59 28.71 12.49
CA PRO A 170 -2.11 29.79 11.63
C PRO A 170 -0.71 30.21 12.09
N LEU A 171 0.19 30.45 11.13
CA LEU A 171 1.46 31.08 11.46
C LEU A 171 1.15 32.37 12.26
N ARG A 172 1.72 32.47 13.48
CA ARG A 172 1.53 33.66 14.31
C ARG A 172 1.90 34.87 13.48
N GLU A 173 1.12 35.99 13.62
CA GLU A 173 1.41 37.23 12.90
C GLU A 173 2.81 37.77 13.20
N ASP A 174 3.35 37.41 14.39
CA ASP A 174 4.71 37.73 14.85
C ASP A 174 5.76 36.67 14.47
N ALA A 175 5.39 35.62 13.73
CA ALA A 175 6.39 34.72 13.18
C ALA A 175 7.32 35.52 12.27
N LEU A 176 8.62 35.43 12.53
CA LEU A 176 9.68 36.10 11.79
C LEU A 176 9.52 35.85 10.28
N ARG A 177 8.79 36.75 9.63
CA ARG A 177 8.81 36.87 8.16
C ARG A 177 9.98 37.74 7.83
N THR A 178 10.85 37.28 6.97
CA THR A 178 11.86 38.15 6.36
C THR A 178 11.13 39.36 5.76
N PRO A 179 11.39 40.59 6.17
CA PRO A 179 10.71 41.75 5.64
C PRO A 179 10.80 41.80 4.12
N GLU A 180 9.73 42.19 3.42
CA GLU A 180 9.73 42.24 1.94
C GLU A 180 10.91 43.08 1.40
N VAL A 181 11.30 44.13 2.13
CA VAL A 181 12.46 44.98 1.79
C VAL A 181 13.78 44.21 1.69
N ALA A 182 13.91 43.10 2.41
CA ALA A 182 15.09 42.23 2.34
C ALA A 182 15.17 41.47 1.03
N PHE A 183 14.04 41.26 0.35
CA PHE A 183 13.98 40.60 -0.97
C PHE A 183 14.17 41.61 -2.11
N GLU A 184 13.92 42.90 -1.90
CA GLU A 184 14.15 43.97 -2.88
C GLU A 184 15.64 44.18 -3.20
N ALA A 185 16.53 43.81 -2.26
CA ALA A 185 17.97 43.88 -2.43
C ALA A 185 18.57 42.74 -3.26
N LEU A 186 17.79 41.68 -3.51
CA LEU A 186 18.22 40.52 -4.30
C LEU A 186 17.90 40.72 -5.80
N LYS A 187 18.74 41.49 -6.49
CA LYS A 187 18.53 41.89 -7.88
C LYS A 187 18.55 40.78 -8.90
N ASP A 188 19.00 39.57 -8.52
CA ASP A 188 19.19 38.42 -9.42
C ASP A 188 18.29 37.23 -9.08
N PHE A 189 17.25 37.43 -8.27
CA PHE A 189 16.34 36.34 -7.85
C PHE A 189 15.00 36.47 -8.60
N ASP A 190 14.92 35.88 -9.77
CA ASP A 190 13.70 35.83 -10.61
C ASP A 190 12.82 34.62 -10.25
N TYR A 191 12.45 34.48 -8.98
CA TYR A 191 11.51 33.47 -8.54
C TYR A 191 10.08 34.04 -8.46
N PRO A 192 9.08 33.36 -9.05
CA PRO A 192 7.69 33.79 -8.92
C PRO A 192 7.30 33.82 -7.44
N ARG A 193 6.85 34.99 -6.97
CA ARG A 193 6.37 35.17 -5.59
C ARG A 193 5.07 34.41 -5.39
N HIS A 194 5.14 33.21 -4.85
CA HIS A 194 3.94 32.52 -4.38
C HIS A 194 3.57 33.07 -3.00
N ARG A 195 2.48 33.85 -2.94
CA ARG A 195 1.83 34.13 -1.66
C ARG A 195 1.18 32.84 -1.19
N LEU A 196 1.61 32.33 -0.04
CA LEU A 196 0.94 31.25 0.69
C LEU A 196 -0.37 31.74 1.27
#